data_03297ec647030f554b4ac3126ba09720
#
_entry.id   03297ec647030f554b4ac3126ba09720
#
_cell.length_a   1.000
_cell.length_b   1.000
_cell.length_c   1.000
_cell.angle_alpha   90.00
_cell.angle_beta   90.00
_cell.angle_gamma   90.00
#
_symmetry.space_group_name_H-M   'P 1'
#
loop_
_entity.id
_entity.type
_entity.pdbx_description
1 polymer ?
#
loop_
_entity_poly.entity_id
_entity_poly.type
_entity_poly.pdbx_seq_one_letter_code
_entity_poly.pdbx_strand_id
1 'polypeptide(L)'
;MDHAPYGGVVPEIAARAHVESIDAIAAEAMRAADLGFDQLDGVAATAGPGLVGGVMVGLAFGKAVSLARGVPLVAVNHLEGHAVSARLGADIAYPFLLLLVSGGHCQLLEVSGVGACKRLGTTIDDAAGEAFDKIAKTLGLPYPGGPALEKLAVGGDAARYTLPRALLGRKDCDFSFSGLKTAAARIAETLTTDDERRDLAAAVQGAIARQLSERVDRAMKLYKESHAPDEQRFVVAGGVAANGAVRAALLADCEKNGFSFAAPPLAYCTDNAAMIALAGAERLALGISDDLDAVARPRWPLDEAAALANPANAYGRKGAKA
;
A
#
# COMPACT_ATOMS: atom_id res chain seq x y z
N MET A 1 -4.37 -10.93 -17.14
CA MET A 1 -4.30 -10.61 -18.59
C MET A 1 -5.59 -10.01 -19.12
N ASP A 2 -6.71 -10.21 -18.45
CA ASP A 2 -8.05 -9.82 -18.96
C ASP A 2 -8.34 -8.32 -18.99
N HIS A 3 -7.53 -7.53 -18.28
CA HIS A 3 -7.67 -6.06 -18.24
C HIS A 3 -6.80 -5.29 -19.22
N ALA A 4 -5.81 -5.96 -19.84
CA ALA A 4 -4.86 -5.31 -20.74
C ALA A 4 -5.51 -4.59 -21.94
N PRO A 5 -6.57 -5.16 -22.58
CA PRO A 5 -7.27 -4.49 -23.70
C PRO A 5 -7.98 -3.20 -23.31
N TYR A 6 -8.30 -3.03 -22.01
CA TYR A 6 -9.07 -1.90 -21.50
C TYR A 6 -8.19 -0.80 -20.89
N GLY A 7 -6.86 -1.00 -20.83
CA GLY A 7 -5.92 -0.02 -20.29
C GLY A 7 -6.04 0.25 -18.80
N GLY A 8 -6.65 -0.66 -18.03
CA GLY A 8 -6.83 -0.57 -16.60
C GLY A 8 -7.83 -1.59 -16.07
N VAL A 9 -8.00 -1.67 -14.75
CA VAL A 9 -8.92 -2.63 -14.11
C VAL A 9 -10.37 -2.32 -14.47
N VAL A 10 -11.10 -3.33 -14.98
CA VAL A 10 -12.55 -3.31 -15.16
C VAL A 10 -13.19 -4.08 -14.00
N PRO A 11 -13.90 -3.43 -13.07
CA PRO A 11 -14.36 -4.05 -11.82
C PRO A 11 -15.23 -5.28 -12.00
N GLU A 12 -16.12 -5.28 -13.00
CA GLU A 12 -17.01 -6.41 -13.27
C GLU A 12 -16.23 -7.63 -13.79
N ILE A 13 -15.28 -7.42 -14.70
CA ILE A 13 -14.42 -8.50 -15.22
C ILE A 13 -13.58 -9.09 -14.07
N ALA A 14 -13.04 -8.24 -13.20
CA ALA A 14 -12.29 -8.68 -12.03
C ALA A 14 -13.15 -9.54 -11.08
N ALA A 15 -14.36 -9.09 -10.77
CA ALA A 15 -15.27 -9.84 -9.90
C ALA A 15 -15.64 -11.21 -10.47
N ARG A 16 -15.94 -11.30 -11.77
CA ARG A 16 -16.21 -12.57 -12.45
C ARG A 16 -15.02 -13.52 -12.41
N ALA A 17 -13.82 -13.04 -12.74
CA ALA A 17 -12.59 -13.83 -12.68
C ALA A 17 -12.31 -14.35 -11.26
N HIS A 18 -12.63 -13.55 -10.22
CA HIS A 18 -12.52 -14.00 -8.83
C HIS A 18 -13.51 -15.15 -8.53
N VAL A 19 -14.77 -15.04 -8.96
CA VAL A 19 -15.76 -16.12 -8.77
C VAL A 19 -15.30 -17.41 -9.44
N GLU A 20 -14.75 -17.33 -10.64
CA GLU A 20 -14.33 -18.50 -11.44
C GLU A 20 -13.08 -19.20 -10.89
N SER A 21 -12.28 -18.53 -10.05
CA SER A 21 -10.97 -19.07 -9.62
C SER A 21 -10.82 -19.27 -8.11
N ILE A 22 -11.67 -18.69 -7.27
CA ILE A 22 -11.44 -18.63 -5.83
C ILE A 22 -11.43 -20.00 -5.16
N ASP A 23 -12.30 -20.91 -5.55
CA ASP A 23 -12.38 -22.27 -5.02
C ASP A 23 -11.13 -23.08 -5.36
N ALA A 24 -10.67 -23.01 -6.61
CA ALA A 24 -9.47 -23.71 -7.07
C ALA A 24 -8.21 -23.17 -6.36
N ILE A 25 -8.11 -21.83 -6.19
CA ILE A 25 -6.99 -21.19 -5.47
C ILE A 25 -7.00 -21.58 -4.00
N ALA A 26 -8.17 -21.58 -3.35
CA ALA A 26 -8.27 -21.98 -1.95
C ALA A 26 -7.91 -23.46 -1.75
N ALA A 27 -8.38 -24.36 -2.62
CA ALA A 27 -8.03 -25.77 -2.59
C ALA A 27 -6.52 -25.99 -2.83
N GLU A 28 -5.91 -25.22 -3.72
CA GLU A 28 -4.46 -25.25 -3.96
C GLU A 28 -3.68 -24.82 -2.71
N ALA A 29 -4.10 -23.73 -2.07
CA ALA A 29 -3.46 -23.23 -0.86
C ALA A 29 -3.53 -24.25 0.28
N MET A 30 -4.69 -24.88 0.49
CA MET A 30 -4.86 -25.93 1.50
C MET A 30 -3.98 -27.15 1.21
N ARG A 31 -3.91 -27.59 -0.05
CA ARG A 31 -3.05 -28.69 -0.46
C ARG A 31 -1.55 -28.36 -0.31
N ALA A 32 -1.15 -27.14 -0.64
CA ALA A 32 0.24 -26.68 -0.45
C ALA A 32 0.65 -26.60 1.03
N ALA A 33 -0.31 -26.34 1.89
CA ALA A 33 -0.11 -26.32 3.37
C ALA A 33 -0.19 -27.73 3.99
N ASP A 34 -0.56 -28.77 3.23
CA ASP A 34 -0.85 -30.12 3.73
C ASP A 34 -1.91 -30.13 4.84
N LEU A 35 -2.96 -29.27 4.68
CA LEU A 35 -4.06 -29.12 5.64
C LEU A 35 -5.42 -29.38 5.00
N GLY A 36 -6.31 -30.00 5.77
CA GLY A 36 -7.74 -30.06 5.46
C GLY A 36 -8.47 -28.82 5.98
N PHE A 37 -9.63 -28.50 5.41
CA PHE A 37 -10.50 -27.44 5.92
C PHE A 37 -11.01 -27.70 7.34
N ASP A 38 -10.98 -28.94 7.83
CA ASP A 38 -11.33 -29.35 9.18
C ASP A 38 -10.26 -29.00 10.24
N GLN A 39 -9.08 -28.62 9.80
CA GLN A 39 -7.96 -28.22 10.65
C GLN A 39 -7.83 -26.70 10.79
N LEU A 40 -8.77 -25.93 10.23
CA LEU A 40 -8.80 -24.47 10.35
C LEU A 40 -9.38 -24.03 11.69
N ASP A 41 -8.69 -23.13 12.40
CA ASP A 41 -9.16 -22.50 13.63
C ASP A 41 -9.99 -21.23 13.37
N GLY A 42 -9.92 -20.69 12.16
CA GLY A 42 -10.66 -19.49 11.75
C GLY A 42 -10.45 -19.17 10.28
N VAL A 43 -11.24 -18.22 9.78
CA VAL A 43 -11.17 -17.72 8.39
C VAL A 43 -11.00 -16.21 8.40
N ALA A 44 -9.95 -15.71 7.78
CA ALA A 44 -9.74 -14.29 7.54
C ALA A 44 -10.11 -13.94 6.10
N ALA A 45 -10.93 -12.91 5.92
CA ALA A 45 -11.30 -12.42 4.60
C ALA A 45 -11.22 -10.91 4.52
N THR A 46 -10.71 -10.36 3.42
CA THR A 46 -10.74 -8.92 3.18
C THR A 46 -12.18 -8.42 3.07
N ALA A 47 -12.58 -7.50 3.94
CA ALA A 47 -13.89 -6.86 3.88
C ALA A 47 -13.83 -5.42 3.33
N GLY A 48 -12.65 -4.91 2.99
CA GLY A 48 -12.40 -3.58 2.42
C GLY A 48 -11.10 -2.97 2.96
N PRO A 49 -10.74 -1.76 2.54
CA PRO A 49 -11.32 -1.03 1.41
C PRO A 49 -10.96 -1.65 0.07
N GLY A 50 -11.75 -1.34 -0.98
CA GLY A 50 -11.49 -1.84 -2.33
C GLY A 50 -12.69 -1.78 -3.27
N LEU A 51 -12.52 -2.29 -4.48
CA LEU A 51 -13.61 -2.43 -5.45
C LEU A 51 -14.63 -3.44 -4.93
N VAL A 52 -15.84 -2.96 -4.65
CA VAL A 52 -16.87 -3.70 -3.91
C VAL A 52 -17.15 -5.10 -4.47
N GLY A 53 -17.17 -5.26 -5.80
CA GLY A 53 -17.43 -6.57 -6.46
C GLY A 53 -16.39 -7.61 -6.08
N GLY A 54 -15.09 -7.30 -6.20
CA GLY A 54 -14.01 -8.21 -5.82
C GLY A 54 -13.99 -8.51 -4.32
N VAL A 55 -14.16 -7.47 -3.49
CA VAL A 55 -14.24 -7.63 -2.03
C VAL A 55 -15.39 -8.55 -1.62
N MET A 56 -16.58 -8.37 -2.23
CA MET A 56 -17.76 -9.21 -1.94
C MET A 56 -17.52 -10.69 -2.26
N VAL A 57 -16.85 -11.00 -3.36
CA VAL A 57 -16.55 -12.40 -3.73
C VAL A 57 -15.69 -13.06 -2.66
N GLY A 58 -14.57 -12.45 -2.26
CA GLY A 58 -13.69 -12.99 -1.23
C GLY A 58 -14.37 -13.12 0.13
N LEU A 59 -15.10 -12.07 0.55
CA LEU A 59 -15.80 -12.07 1.83
C LEU A 59 -16.94 -13.13 1.86
N ALA A 60 -17.71 -13.28 0.78
CA ALA A 60 -18.77 -14.28 0.68
C ALA A 60 -18.21 -15.70 0.75
N PHE A 61 -17.09 -15.96 0.06
CA PHE A 61 -16.39 -17.24 0.14
C PHE A 61 -15.90 -17.53 1.56
N GLY A 62 -15.23 -16.54 2.21
CA GLY A 62 -14.77 -16.68 3.59
C GLY A 62 -15.92 -16.99 4.57
N LYS A 63 -17.07 -16.31 4.43
CA LYS A 63 -18.28 -16.58 5.22
C LYS A 63 -18.81 -17.99 5.00
N ALA A 64 -18.83 -18.45 3.76
CA ALA A 64 -19.30 -19.79 3.43
C ALA A 64 -18.42 -20.87 4.08
N VAL A 65 -17.10 -20.71 4.04
CA VAL A 65 -16.15 -21.61 4.70
C VAL A 65 -16.32 -21.56 6.23
N SER A 66 -16.39 -20.37 6.83
CA SER A 66 -16.62 -20.18 8.27
C SER A 66 -17.91 -20.87 8.72
N LEU A 67 -19.01 -20.64 8.02
CA LEU A 67 -20.31 -21.27 8.32
C LEU A 67 -20.25 -22.78 8.19
N ALA A 68 -19.69 -23.31 7.09
CA ALA A 68 -19.61 -24.74 6.83
C ALA A 68 -18.73 -25.50 7.84
N ARG A 69 -17.71 -24.84 8.37
CA ARG A 69 -16.77 -25.41 9.33
C ARG A 69 -17.12 -25.10 10.79
N GLY A 70 -18.01 -24.15 11.04
CA GLY A 70 -18.34 -23.68 12.40
C GLY A 70 -17.16 -22.98 13.11
N VAL A 71 -16.27 -22.33 12.34
CA VAL A 71 -15.10 -21.60 12.85
C VAL A 71 -15.31 -20.09 12.77
N PRO A 72 -14.63 -19.28 13.61
CA PRO A 72 -14.76 -17.82 13.58
C PRO A 72 -14.39 -17.21 12.20
N LEU A 73 -15.13 -16.16 11.81
CA LEU A 73 -14.78 -15.27 10.72
C LEU A 73 -14.05 -14.04 11.25
N VAL A 74 -13.01 -13.59 10.55
CA VAL A 74 -12.38 -12.29 10.78
C VAL A 74 -12.44 -11.47 9.49
N ALA A 75 -13.24 -10.40 9.53
CA ALA A 75 -13.35 -9.42 8.47
C ALA A 75 -12.18 -8.43 8.55
N VAL A 76 -11.19 -8.58 7.68
CA VAL A 76 -9.93 -7.84 7.75
C VAL A 76 -9.97 -6.60 6.87
N ASN A 77 -9.45 -5.49 7.41
CA ASN A 77 -9.14 -4.31 6.61
C ASN A 77 -7.88 -4.59 5.77
N HIS A 78 -7.99 -4.42 4.44
CA HIS A 78 -6.89 -4.65 3.50
C HIS A 78 -5.61 -3.87 3.86
N LEU A 79 -5.77 -2.62 4.32
CA LEU A 79 -4.64 -1.78 4.71
C LEU A 79 -4.00 -2.24 6.02
N GLU A 80 -4.77 -2.86 6.91
CA GLU A 80 -4.23 -3.52 8.10
C GLU A 80 -3.37 -4.73 7.71
N GLY A 81 -3.80 -5.52 6.73
CA GLY A 81 -2.98 -6.57 6.16
C GLY A 81 -1.61 -6.04 5.70
N HIS A 82 -1.59 -4.95 4.94
CA HIS A 82 -0.34 -4.29 4.58
C HIS A 82 0.45 -3.80 5.79
N ALA A 83 -0.21 -3.22 6.78
CA ALA A 83 0.46 -2.69 7.98
C ALA A 83 1.24 -3.77 8.74
N VAL A 84 0.72 -4.99 8.81
CA VAL A 84 1.36 -6.11 9.49
C VAL A 84 2.24 -6.98 8.57
N SER A 85 2.24 -6.74 7.26
CA SER A 85 2.91 -7.61 6.27
C SER A 85 4.41 -7.78 6.51
N ALA A 86 5.09 -6.77 7.07
CA ALA A 86 6.50 -6.88 7.43
C ALA A 86 6.77 -7.90 8.54
N ARG A 87 5.76 -8.21 9.36
CA ARG A 87 5.81 -9.20 10.44
C ARG A 87 5.76 -10.66 9.92
N LEU A 88 5.43 -10.86 8.64
CA LEU A 88 5.52 -12.20 8.00
C LEU A 88 6.96 -12.73 7.93
N GLY A 89 7.96 -11.87 7.94
CA GLY A 89 9.36 -12.27 7.79
C GLY A 89 10.25 -11.90 8.97
N ALA A 90 9.72 -11.18 9.97
CA ALA A 90 10.52 -10.69 11.10
C ALA A 90 9.64 -10.49 12.35
N ASP A 91 10.22 -10.67 13.51
CA ASP A 91 9.58 -10.36 14.79
C ASP A 91 9.67 -8.84 15.04
N ILE A 92 8.66 -8.12 14.58
CA ILE A 92 8.54 -6.66 14.73
C ILE A 92 7.51 -6.37 15.82
N ALA A 93 7.97 -5.91 16.98
CA ALA A 93 7.08 -5.54 18.07
C ALA A 93 6.33 -4.24 17.78
N TYR A 94 5.13 -4.10 18.35
CA TYR A 94 4.45 -2.80 18.47
C TYR A 94 5.07 -1.97 19.62
N PRO A 95 4.99 -0.64 19.58
CA PRO A 95 4.52 0.17 18.47
C PRO A 95 5.58 0.36 17.37
N PHE A 96 5.15 0.81 16.17
CA PHE A 96 6.05 1.21 15.09
C PHE A 96 5.45 2.32 14.21
N LEU A 97 6.32 3.10 13.57
CA LEU A 97 5.95 4.07 12.54
C LEU A 97 5.87 3.36 11.19
N LEU A 98 4.75 3.48 10.48
CA LEU A 98 4.50 2.84 9.19
C LEU A 98 4.40 3.88 8.07
N LEU A 99 5.12 3.66 6.97
CA LEU A 99 4.80 4.23 5.67
C LEU A 99 4.08 3.17 4.82
N LEU A 100 2.79 3.35 4.63
CA LEU A 100 1.99 2.54 3.71
C LEU A 100 1.99 3.23 2.34
N VAL A 101 2.65 2.64 1.34
CA VAL A 101 2.85 3.25 0.03
C VAL A 101 2.62 2.23 -1.09
N SER A 102 1.46 2.33 -1.76
CA SER A 102 1.00 1.42 -2.80
C SER A 102 0.50 2.16 -4.04
N GLY A 103 -0.09 1.45 -4.99
CA GLY A 103 -0.76 2.02 -6.16
C GLY A 103 -1.90 2.97 -5.81
N GLY A 104 -2.67 2.70 -4.74
CA GLY A 104 -3.83 3.50 -4.35
C GLY A 104 -3.68 4.28 -3.05
N HIS A 105 -2.69 3.97 -2.23
CA HIS A 105 -2.54 4.52 -0.89
C HIS A 105 -1.14 5.10 -0.66
N CYS A 106 -1.09 6.21 0.06
CA CYS A 106 0.15 6.80 0.56
C CYS A 106 -0.17 7.46 1.91
N GLN A 107 0.20 6.79 3.01
CA GLN A 107 -0.12 7.20 4.38
C GLN A 107 1.06 6.98 5.32
N LEU A 108 1.24 7.90 6.27
CA LEU A 108 2.08 7.73 7.44
C LEU A 108 1.20 7.47 8.66
N LEU A 109 1.47 6.37 9.34
CA LEU A 109 0.66 5.85 10.44
C LEU A 109 1.57 5.50 11.63
N GLU A 110 1.11 5.80 12.82
CA GLU A 110 1.58 5.18 14.05
C GLU A 110 0.73 3.94 14.31
N VAL A 111 1.36 2.77 14.41
CA VAL A 111 0.69 1.50 14.66
C VAL A 111 1.06 1.05 16.06
N SER A 112 0.12 1.16 17.00
CA SER A 112 0.35 0.86 18.41
C SER A 112 -0.10 -0.55 18.82
N GLY A 113 -0.80 -1.26 17.95
CA GLY A 113 -1.27 -2.62 18.18
C GLY A 113 -2.16 -3.12 17.06
N VAL A 114 -2.71 -4.31 17.21
CA VAL A 114 -3.67 -4.91 16.28
C VAL A 114 -4.91 -4.00 16.16
N GLY A 115 -5.20 -3.54 14.93
CA GLY A 115 -6.31 -2.63 14.65
C GLY A 115 -6.16 -1.20 15.21
N ALA A 116 -5.06 -0.89 15.90
CA ALA A 116 -4.83 0.41 16.53
C ALA A 116 -3.85 1.24 15.70
N CYS A 117 -4.39 2.05 14.81
CA CYS A 117 -3.63 2.93 13.91
C CYS A 117 -4.03 4.39 14.11
N LYS A 118 -3.03 5.29 14.15
CA LYS A 118 -3.20 6.73 14.17
C LYS A 118 -2.54 7.34 12.95
N ARG A 119 -3.30 8.07 12.13
CA ARG A 119 -2.82 8.71 10.92
C ARG A 119 -2.06 10.00 11.22
N LEU A 120 -0.79 10.07 10.82
CA LEU A 120 0.06 11.26 10.91
C LEU A 120 0.01 12.10 9.63
N GLY A 121 -0.17 11.46 8.48
CA GLY A 121 -0.27 12.12 7.18
C GLY A 121 -0.82 11.19 6.11
N THR A 122 -1.35 11.78 5.04
CA THR A 122 -1.91 11.04 3.89
C THR A 122 -1.70 11.82 2.60
N THR A 123 -1.82 11.16 1.45
CA THR A 123 -1.85 11.91 0.19
C THR A 123 -3.15 12.69 0.06
N ILE A 124 -3.04 13.95 -0.37
CA ILE A 124 -4.19 14.84 -0.62
C ILE A 124 -4.71 14.73 -2.05
N ASP A 125 -3.98 14.03 -2.94
CA ASP A 125 -4.34 13.85 -4.35
C ASP A 125 -3.96 12.44 -4.85
N ASP A 126 -3.03 12.29 -5.78
CA ASP A 126 -2.59 10.99 -6.28
C ASP A 126 -1.73 10.27 -5.23
N ALA A 127 -1.79 8.94 -5.17
CA ALA A 127 -0.83 8.15 -4.42
C ALA A 127 0.52 8.06 -5.17
N ALA A 128 1.61 7.74 -4.45
CA ALA A 128 2.93 7.64 -5.05
C ALA A 128 3.00 6.59 -6.17
N GLY A 129 2.41 5.40 -5.98
CA GLY A 129 2.35 4.37 -7.00
C GLY A 129 1.50 4.78 -8.21
N GLU A 130 0.37 5.45 -7.97
CA GLU A 130 -0.46 6.04 -9.03
C GLU A 130 0.31 7.08 -9.85
N ALA A 131 1.18 7.88 -9.19
CA ALA A 131 2.06 8.83 -9.88
C ALA A 131 3.09 8.11 -10.76
N PHE A 132 3.72 7.04 -10.25
CA PHE A 132 4.61 6.19 -11.06
C PHE A 132 3.91 5.63 -12.28
N ASP A 133 2.72 5.02 -12.12
CA ASP A 133 1.97 4.38 -13.20
C ASP A 133 1.53 5.39 -14.26
N LYS A 134 1.02 6.56 -13.85
CA LYS A 134 0.57 7.59 -14.76
C LYS A 134 1.71 8.21 -15.56
N ILE A 135 2.86 8.45 -14.92
CA ILE A 135 4.04 9.02 -15.60
C ILE A 135 4.66 7.96 -16.51
N ALA A 136 4.77 6.71 -16.08
CA ALA A 136 5.22 5.60 -16.92
C ALA A 136 4.37 5.47 -18.19
N LYS A 137 3.03 5.54 -18.04
CA LYS A 137 2.10 5.54 -19.19
C LYS A 137 2.37 6.71 -20.16
N THR A 138 2.62 7.91 -19.64
CA THR A 138 2.97 9.09 -20.45
C THR A 138 4.26 8.87 -21.23
N LEU A 139 5.22 8.15 -20.64
CA LEU A 139 6.47 7.75 -21.29
C LEU A 139 6.34 6.53 -22.23
N GLY A 140 5.14 5.99 -22.43
CA GLY A 140 4.89 4.82 -23.25
C GLY A 140 5.42 3.51 -22.65
N LEU A 141 5.61 3.44 -21.33
CA LEU A 141 6.10 2.25 -20.63
C LEU A 141 4.97 1.29 -20.32
N PRO A 142 5.27 -0.03 -20.20
CA PRO A 142 4.26 -1.03 -19.85
C PRO A 142 3.80 -0.92 -18.39
N TYR A 143 2.64 -1.51 -18.11
CA TYR A 143 2.16 -1.71 -16.75
C TYR A 143 2.77 -3.01 -16.13
N PRO A 144 3.12 -3.04 -14.83
CA PRO A 144 3.07 -1.94 -13.86
C PRO A 144 4.14 -0.87 -14.09
N GLY A 145 3.75 0.40 -13.97
CA GLY A 145 4.59 1.54 -14.34
C GLY A 145 5.77 1.76 -13.42
N GLY A 146 5.63 1.49 -12.11
CA GLY A 146 6.71 1.67 -11.15
C GLY A 146 7.99 0.92 -11.51
N PRO A 147 7.97 -0.41 -11.65
CA PRO A 147 9.14 -1.20 -12.07
C PRO A 147 9.67 -0.82 -13.46
N ALA A 148 8.77 -0.50 -14.40
CA ALA A 148 9.16 -0.10 -15.75
C ALA A 148 9.90 1.25 -15.76
N LEU A 149 9.43 2.22 -14.97
CA LEU A 149 10.07 3.52 -14.82
C LEU A 149 11.41 3.39 -14.08
N GLU A 150 11.49 2.58 -13.04
CA GLU A 150 12.73 2.29 -12.33
C GLU A 150 13.80 1.72 -13.27
N LYS A 151 13.41 0.73 -14.09
CA LYS A 151 14.32 0.16 -15.10
C LYS A 151 14.80 1.19 -16.11
N LEU A 152 13.91 2.08 -16.59
CA LEU A 152 14.27 3.15 -17.51
C LEU A 152 15.22 4.18 -16.87
N ALA A 153 15.05 4.47 -15.57
CA ALA A 153 15.83 5.45 -14.83
C ALA A 153 17.31 5.07 -14.63
N VAL A 154 17.67 3.80 -14.85
CA VAL A 154 19.05 3.32 -14.64
C VAL A 154 20.02 4.06 -15.56
N GLY A 155 21.03 4.73 -14.97
CA GLY A 155 22.04 5.50 -15.67
C GLY A 155 21.57 6.88 -16.18
N GLY A 156 20.36 7.30 -15.83
CA GLY A 156 19.85 8.64 -16.16
C GLY A 156 20.34 9.71 -15.17
N ASP A 157 20.47 10.94 -15.68
CA ASP A 157 20.79 12.12 -14.87
C ASP A 157 19.54 12.72 -14.23
N ALA A 158 19.34 12.43 -12.94
CA ALA A 158 18.21 12.95 -12.17
C ALA A 158 18.24 14.48 -11.97
N ALA A 159 19.37 15.16 -12.21
CA ALA A 159 19.51 16.59 -12.05
C ALA A 159 19.14 17.39 -13.33
N ARG A 160 19.04 16.71 -14.47
CA ARG A 160 18.74 17.36 -15.77
C ARG A 160 17.39 18.09 -15.78
N TYR A 161 16.37 17.53 -15.11
CA TYR A 161 15.04 18.13 -15.08
C TYR A 161 14.66 18.56 -13.67
N THR A 162 14.32 19.85 -13.51
CA THR A 162 13.81 20.37 -12.25
C THR A 162 12.31 20.10 -12.17
N LEU A 163 11.92 19.24 -11.24
CA LEU A 163 10.53 18.88 -10.96
C LEU A 163 10.01 19.58 -9.70
N PRO A 164 8.71 19.91 -9.63
CA PRO A 164 8.16 20.65 -8.51
C PRO A 164 8.26 19.86 -7.20
N ARG A 165 8.49 20.58 -6.11
CA ARG A 165 8.43 20.07 -4.74
C ARG A 165 7.09 20.47 -4.13
N ALA A 166 6.16 19.52 -4.10
CA ALA A 166 4.85 19.76 -3.53
C ALA A 166 4.91 19.95 -2.00
N LEU A 167 4.00 20.76 -1.47
CA LEU A 167 3.82 20.99 -0.04
C LEU A 167 5.09 21.47 0.71
N LEU A 168 6.00 22.13 0.00
CA LEU A 168 7.23 22.66 0.59
C LEU A 168 6.89 23.65 1.71
N GLY A 169 7.55 23.50 2.87
CA GLY A 169 7.34 24.36 4.04
C GLY A 169 6.12 24.03 4.91
N ARG A 170 5.22 23.13 4.51
CA ARG A 170 4.12 22.66 5.36
C ARG A 170 4.66 21.84 6.55
N LYS A 171 4.00 22.00 7.70
CA LYS A 171 4.40 21.34 8.96
C LYS A 171 3.75 19.97 9.19
N ASP A 172 2.76 19.58 8.36
CA ASP A 172 2.13 18.26 8.37
C ASP A 172 2.98 17.19 7.66
N CYS A 173 2.51 15.96 7.72
CA CYS A 173 3.13 14.82 7.05
C CYS A 173 2.37 14.39 5.78
N ASP A 174 1.54 15.27 5.21
CA ASP A 174 0.77 14.98 4.01
C ASP A 174 1.63 14.93 2.75
N PHE A 175 1.17 14.19 1.75
CA PHE A 175 1.80 14.04 0.43
C PHE A 175 0.96 14.66 -0.68
N SER A 176 1.61 15.00 -1.82
CA SER A 176 0.93 15.41 -3.05
C SER A 176 1.80 15.09 -4.26
N PHE A 177 1.25 14.35 -5.22
CA PHE A 177 1.97 13.91 -6.42
C PHE A 177 1.35 14.40 -7.74
N SER A 178 0.14 14.99 -7.72
CA SER A 178 -0.54 15.42 -8.94
C SER A 178 0.20 16.50 -9.72
N GLY A 179 0.86 17.42 -9.02
CA GLY A 179 1.70 18.45 -9.63
C GLY A 179 2.94 17.87 -10.35
N LEU A 180 3.53 16.84 -9.77
CA LEU A 180 4.67 16.12 -10.35
C LEU A 180 4.28 15.47 -11.69
N LYS A 181 3.13 14.77 -11.71
CA LYS A 181 2.59 14.16 -12.93
C LYS A 181 2.43 15.17 -14.06
N THR A 182 1.83 16.33 -13.75
CA THR A 182 1.58 17.38 -14.74
C THR A 182 2.89 17.97 -15.29
N ALA A 183 3.86 18.18 -14.42
CA ALA A 183 5.19 18.68 -14.85
C ALA A 183 5.94 17.64 -15.70
N ALA A 184 5.95 16.38 -15.30
CA ALA A 184 6.58 15.30 -16.05
C ALA A 184 5.93 15.12 -17.44
N ALA A 185 4.58 15.21 -17.53
CA ALA A 185 3.88 15.11 -18.81
C ALA A 185 4.28 16.22 -19.79
N ARG A 186 4.39 17.47 -19.32
CA ARG A 186 4.83 18.60 -20.16
C ARG A 186 6.25 18.42 -20.68
N ILE A 187 7.17 17.91 -19.85
CA ILE A 187 8.54 17.62 -20.27
C ILE A 187 8.53 16.47 -21.27
N ALA A 188 7.74 15.41 -21.03
CA ALA A 188 7.66 14.26 -21.92
C ALA A 188 7.26 14.61 -23.35
N GLU A 189 6.45 15.66 -23.56
CA GLU A 189 6.06 16.17 -24.87
C GLU A 189 7.23 16.78 -25.67
N THR A 190 8.33 17.16 -25.01
CA THR A 190 9.49 17.80 -25.61
C THR A 190 10.67 16.85 -25.84
N LEU A 191 10.57 15.60 -25.37
CA LEU A 191 11.67 14.63 -25.45
C LEU A 191 11.84 14.12 -26.89
N THR A 192 13.09 14.04 -27.32
CA THR A 192 13.46 13.60 -28.67
C THR A 192 14.38 12.38 -28.69
N THR A 193 15.02 12.07 -27.56
CA THR A 193 16.00 10.97 -27.44
C THR A 193 15.65 10.01 -26.28
N ASP A 194 16.18 8.80 -26.35
CA ASP A 194 16.03 7.81 -25.26
C ASP A 194 16.82 8.22 -24.00
N ASP A 195 17.91 8.94 -24.14
CA ASP A 195 18.66 9.47 -23.00
C ASP A 195 17.86 10.53 -22.26
N GLU A 196 17.18 11.42 -22.95
CA GLU A 196 16.27 12.39 -22.33
C GLU A 196 15.10 11.71 -21.60
N ARG A 197 14.57 10.63 -22.15
CA ARG A 197 13.54 9.82 -21.48
C ARG A 197 14.07 9.15 -20.21
N ARG A 198 15.30 8.65 -20.26
CA ARG A 198 16.00 8.04 -19.12
C ARG A 198 16.23 9.07 -18.02
N ASP A 199 16.71 10.26 -18.38
CA ASP A 199 16.93 11.35 -17.44
C ASP A 199 15.64 11.83 -16.78
N LEU A 200 14.55 11.94 -17.54
CA LEU A 200 13.24 12.28 -16.97
C LEU A 200 12.75 11.19 -16.02
N ALA A 201 12.91 9.91 -16.35
CA ALA A 201 12.55 8.82 -15.46
C ALA A 201 13.35 8.87 -14.14
N ALA A 202 14.66 9.14 -14.22
CA ALA A 202 15.51 9.32 -13.04
C ALA A 202 15.10 10.54 -12.20
N ALA A 203 14.80 11.67 -12.84
CA ALA A 203 14.33 12.88 -12.16
C ALA A 203 13.00 12.66 -11.44
N VAL A 204 12.03 11.96 -12.06
CA VAL A 204 10.73 11.62 -11.49
C VAL A 204 10.89 10.70 -10.27
N GLN A 205 11.66 9.62 -10.42
CA GLN A 205 11.94 8.69 -9.32
C GLN A 205 12.60 9.41 -8.13
N GLY A 206 13.61 10.25 -8.41
CA GLY A 206 14.27 11.06 -7.40
C GLY A 206 13.33 12.08 -6.71
N ALA A 207 12.38 12.68 -7.45
CA ALA A 207 11.41 13.60 -6.90
C ALA A 207 10.41 12.89 -5.97
N ILE A 208 9.93 11.70 -6.33
CA ILE A 208 9.04 10.88 -5.48
C ILE A 208 9.78 10.43 -4.22
N ALA A 209 10.99 9.86 -4.36
CA ALA A 209 11.79 9.41 -3.24
C ALA A 209 12.07 10.56 -2.25
N ARG A 210 12.45 11.74 -2.73
CA ARG A 210 12.70 12.93 -1.92
C ARG A 210 11.45 13.38 -1.17
N GLN A 211 10.27 13.40 -1.80
CA GLN A 211 9.05 13.79 -1.12
C GLN A 211 8.66 12.80 -0.02
N LEU A 212 8.79 11.49 -0.27
CA LEU A 212 8.56 10.47 0.75
C LEU A 212 9.52 10.66 1.93
N SER A 213 10.81 10.79 1.66
CA SER A 213 11.87 11.04 2.65
C SER A 213 11.60 12.28 3.52
N GLU A 214 11.26 13.43 2.92
CA GLU A 214 10.98 14.65 3.66
C GLU A 214 9.81 14.50 4.64
N ARG A 215 8.78 13.74 4.29
CA ARG A 215 7.62 13.51 5.18
C ARG A 215 7.90 12.45 6.22
N VAL A 216 8.66 11.42 5.86
CA VAL A 216 9.10 10.38 6.80
C VAL A 216 10.05 10.97 7.86
N ASP A 217 11.05 11.75 7.48
CA ASP A 217 11.94 12.45 8.45
C ASP A 217 11.15 13.28 9.46
N ARG A 218 10.09 13.96 9.01
CA ARG A 218 9.19 14.70 9.89
C ARG A 218 8.37 13.79 10.80
N ALA A 219 7.78 12.74 10.26
CA ALA A 219 7.01 11.79 11.05
C ALA A 219 7.86 11.09 12.11
N MET A 220 9.11 10.75 11.78
CA MET A 220 10.08 10.21 12.74
C MET A 220 10.35 11.17 13.89
N LYS A 221 10.47 12.48 13.62
CA LYS A 221 10.65 13.49 14.68
C LYS A 221 9.43 13.59 15.59
N LEU A 222 8.23 13.62 15.03
CA LEU A 222 6.99 13.60 15.80
C LEU A 222 6.83 12.32 16.62
N TYR A 223 7.17 11.17 16.04
CA TYR A 223 7.09 9.88 16.73
C TYR A 223 8.00 9.83 17.96
N LYS A 224 9.21 10.40 17.89
CA LYS A 224 10.16 10.48 19.00
C LYS A 224 9.66 11.31 20.19
N GLU A 225 8.71 12.23 19.98
CA GLU A 225 8.17 13.06 21.08
C GLU A 225 7.35 12.23 22.07
N SER A 226 6.85 11.05 21.67
CA SER A 226 5.96 10.20 22.48
C SER A 226 6.43 8.76 22.66
N HIS A 227 7.54 8.35 22.02
CA HIS A 227 8.04 6.96 22.04
C HIS A 227 9.49 6.86 22.48
N ALA A 228 9.80 5.82 23.26
CA ALA A 228 11.15 5.56 23.75
C ALA A 228 12.11 5.13 22.60
N PRO A 229 13.45 5.26 22.79
CA PRO A 229 14.43 4.89 21.75
C PRO A 229 14.35 3.43 21.28
N ASP A 230 14.02 2.50 22.15
CA ASP A 230 13.85 1.06 21.83
C ASP A 230 12.55 0.76 21.06
N GLU A 231 11.63 1.74 20.97
CA GLU A 231 10.40 1.68 20.17
C GLU A 231 10.55 2.34 18.79
N GLN A 232 11.72 2.92 18.47
CA GLN A 232 11.96 3.62 17.20
C GLN A 232 12.15 2.63 16.05
N ARG A 233 11.03 2.05 15.61
CA ARG A 233 10.92 1.12 14.48
C ARG A 233 10.18 1.80 13.34
N PHE A 234 10.75 1.73 12.15
CA PHE A 234 10.13 2.21 10.93
C PHE A 234 9.86 1.05 9.98
N VAL A 235 8.61 0.91 9.60
CA VAL A 235 8.12 -0.12 8.68
C VAL A 235 7.68 0.55 7.39
N VAL A 236 8.06 0.00 6.24
CA VAL A 236 7.52 0.40 4.95
C VAL A 236 6.80 -0.76 4.30
N ALA A 237 5.56 -0.55 3.83
CA ALA A 237 4.73 -1.58 3.22
C ALA A 237 4.03 -1.07 1.96
N GLY A 238 3.63 -1.99 1.09
CA GLY A 238 3.03 -1.72 -0.21
C GLY A 238 4.02 -1.76 -1.37
N GLY A 239 3.52 -1.86 -2.61
CA GLY A 239 4.34 -2.14 -3.79
C GLY A 239 5.45 -1.13 -4.10
N VAL A 240 5.28 0.15 -3.70
CA VAL A 240 6.34 1.18 -3.90
C VAL A 240 7.54 0.97 -2.98
N ALA A 241 7.38 0.23 -1.87
CA ALA A 241 8.46 -0.16 -0.97
C ALA A 241 9.56 -1.02 -1.67
N ALA A 242 9.22 -1.65 -2.79
CA ALA A 242 10.16 -2.42 -3.61
C ALA A 242 11.09 -1.55 -4.46
N ASN A 243 10.75 -0.26 -4.70
CA ASN A 243 11.57 0.65 -5.52
C ASN A 243 12.90 0.96 -4.81
N GLY A 244 14.02 0.70 -5.47
CA GLY A 244 15.38 0.82 -4.90
C GLY A 244 15.75 2.24 -4.48
N ALA A 245 15.38 3.26 -5.26
CA ALA A 245 15.70 4.65 -4.92
C ALA A 245 14.87 5.15 -3.73
N VAL A 246 13.60 4.78 -3.66
CA VAL A 246 12.74 5.06 -2.50
C VAL A 246 13.31 4.37 -1.27
N ARG A 247 13.64 3.08 -1.38
CA ARG A 247 14.18 2.30 -0.27
C ARG A 247 15.51 2.87 0.26
N ALA A 248 16.42 3.26 -0.65
CA ALA A 248 17.70 3.87 -0.28
C ALA A 248 17.51 5.19 0.49
N ALA A 249 16.60 6.06 0.04
CA ALA A 249 16.29 7.31 0.73
C ALA A 249 15.72 7.07 2.14
N LEU A 250 14.80 6.11 2.28
CA LEU A 250 14.17 5.78 3.57
C LEU A 250 15.17 5.12 4.55
N LEU A 251 16.10 4.30 4.06
CA LEU A 251 17.18 3.75 4.88
C LEU A 251 18.09 4.86 5.42
N ALA A 252 18.47 5.82 4.58
CA ALA A 252 19.28 6.98 5.02
C ALA A 252 18.54 7.82 6.09
N ASP A 253 17.22 7.99 5.97
CA ASP A 253 16.42 8.65 6.98
C ASP A 253 16.38 7.87 8.31
N CYS A 254 16.32 6.54 8.26
CA CYS A 254 16.40 5.69 9.45
C CYS A 254 17.75 5.82 10.15
N GLU A 255 18.86 5.73 9.42
CA GLU A 255 20.21 5.93 9.97
C GLU A 255 20.36 7.30 10.64
N LYS A 256 19.96 8.36 9.93
CA LYS A 256 20.00 9.75 10.43
C LYS A 256 19.20 9.95 11.71
N ASN A 257 18.04 9.29 11.82
CA ASN A 257 17.11 9.47 12.92
C ASN A 257 17.19 8.37 13.98
N GLY A 258 18.03 7.36 13.84
CA GLY A 258 18.20 6.26 14.82
C GLY A 258 17.02 5.28 14.85
N PHE A 259 16.32 5.10 13.73
CA PHE A 259 15.26 4.10 13.59
C PHE A 259 15.80 2.79 13.04
N SER A 260 15.28 1.66 13.54
CA SER A 260 15.42 0.39 12.84
C SER A 260 14.48 0.36 11.63
N PHE A 261 14.97 -0.17 10.50
CA PHE A 261 14.20 -0.28 9.26
C PHE A 261 13.68 -1.70 9.06
N ALA A 262 12.41 -1.85 8.73
CA ALA A 262 11.82 -3.11 8.32
C ALA A 262 10.91 -2.95 7.11
N ALA A 263 10.88 -3.98 6.26
CA ALA A 263 9.96 -4.08 5.12
C ALA A 263 9.60 -5.55 4.92
N PRO A 264 8.44 -5.85 4.30
CA PRO A 264 8.10 -7.21 3.93
C PRO A 264 9.16 -7.79 2.99
N PRO A 265 9.37 -9.12 2.98
CA PRO A 265 10.04 -9.79 1.87
C PRO A 265 9.42 -9.36 0.52
N LEU A 266 10.21 -9.24 -0.54
CA LEU A 266 9.75 -8.71 -1.83
C LEU A 266 8.50 -9.43 -2.37
N ALA A 267 8.38 -10.73 -2.12
CA ALA A 267 7.22 -11.54 -2.51
C ALA A 267 5.91 -11.09 -1.82
N TYR A 268 5.99 -10.40 -0.68
CA TYR A 268 4.83 -9.94 0.10
C TYR A 268 4.66 -8.41 0.08
N CYS A 269 5.42 -7.69 -0.74
CA CYS A 269 5.26 -6.23 -0.89
C CYS A 269 3.97 -5.84 -1.64
N THR A 270 3.47 -6.72 -2.51
CA THR A 270 2.20 -6.53 -3.23
C THR A 270 1.06 -7.22 -2.51
N ASP A 271 -0.18 -7.01 -2.98
CA ASP A 271 -1.38 -7.66 -2.44
C ASP A 271 -1.21 -9.20 -2.42
N ASN A 272 -1.46 -9.79 -1.27
CA ASN A 272 -1.34 -11.23 -1.07
C ASN A 272 -2.27 -11.70 0.07
N ALA A 273 -2.60 -12.99 0.09
CA ALA A 273 -3.47 -13.56 1.11
C ALA A 273 -2.77 -13.76 2.47
N ALA A 274 -1.44 -13.93 2.47
CA ALA A 274 -0.69 -14.19 3.70
C ALA A 274 -0.76 -13.00 4.68
N MET A 275 -0.73 -11.76 4.18
CA MET A 275 -0.88 -10.57 5.02
C MET A 275 -2.27 -10.48 5.66
N ILE A 276 -3.31 -10.93 4.95
CA ILE A 276 -4.69 -10.96 5.47
C ILE A 276 -4.83 -12.08 6.51
N ALA A 277 -4.25 -13.24 6.25
CA ALA A 277 -4.24 -14.35 7.19
C ALA A 277 -3.50 -13.97 8.49
N LEU A 278 -2.36 -13.28 8.40
CA LEU A 278 -1.63 -12.78 9.57
C LEU A 278 -2.47 -11.79 10.39
N ALA A 279 -3.05 -10.78 9.73
CA ALA A 279 -3.90 -9.81 10.42
C ALA A 279 -5.10 -10.49 11.09
N GLY A 280 -5.72 -11.47 10.42
CA GLY A 280 -6.79 -12.27 11.00
C GLY A 280 -6.34 -13.13 12.17
N ALA A 281 -5.20 -13.78 12.08
CA ALA A 281 -4.64 -14.59 13.15
C ALA A 281 -4.31 -13.76 14.41
N GLU A 282 -3.70 -12.57 14.23
CA GLU A 282 -3.41 -11.66 15.34
C GLU A 282 -4.70 -11.17 16.01
N ARG A 283 -5.75 -10.84 15.24
CA ARG A 283 -7.07 -10.49 15.78
C ARG A 283 -7.71 -11.66 16.54
N LEU A 284 -7.69 -12.85 15.94
CA LEU A 284 -8.25 -14.04 16.54
C LEU A 284 -7.55 -14.42 17.85
N ALA A 285 -6.23 -14.26 17.93
CA ALA A 285 -5.45 -14.47 19.15
C ALA A 285 -5.86 -13.53 20.30
N LEU A 286 -6.46 -12.38 19.98
CA LEU A 286 -7.04 -11.44 20.93
C LEU A 286 -8.55 -11.70 21.20
N GLY A 287 -9.10 -12.77 20.63
CA GLY A 287 -10.53 -13.10 20.73
C GLY A 287 -11.44 -12.19 19.88
N ILE A 288 -10.89 -11.50 18.88
CA ILE A 288 -11.64 -10.62 17.99
C ILE A 288 -12.10 -11.42 16.77
N SER A 289 -13.38 -11.52 16.56
CA SER A 289 -14.03 -12.13 15.39
C SER A 289 -15.28 -11.33 15.01
N ASP A 290 -15.76 -11.58 13.80
CA ASP A 290 -16.93 -10.91 13.23
C ASP A 290 -18.06 -11.91 12.99
N ASP A 291 -19.30 -11.42 12.99
CA ASP A 291 -20.48 -12.19 12.64
C ASP A 291 -20.59 -12.37 11.11
N LEU A 292 -21.43 -13.34 10.71
CA LEU A 292 -21.68 -13.61 9.29
C LEU A 292 -22.44 -12.48 8.56
N ASP A 293 -22.94 -11.48 9.27
CA ASP A 293 -23.55 -10.27 8.71
C ASP A 293 -22.53 -9.18 8.36
N ALA A 294 -21.23 -9.37 8.69
CA ALA A 294 -20.16 -8.44 8.30
C ALA A 294 -20.27 -8.03 6.83
N VAL A 295 -20.21 -6.73 6.53
CA VAL A 295 -20.45 -6.19 5.20
C VAL A 295 -19.16 -5.79 4.48
N ALA A 296 -19.17 -5.83 3.15
CA ALA A 296 -18.10 -5.27 2.36
C ALA A 296 -18.09 -3.74 2.49
N ARG A 297 -16.94 -3.16 2.83
CA ARG A 297 -16.72 -1.72 3.06
C ARG A 297 -15.80 -1.15 1.98
N PRO A 298 -16.33 -0.62 0.86
CA PRO A 298 -15.50 -0.06 -0.23
C PRO A 298 -14.57 1.06 0.23
N ARG A 299 -14.97 1.76 1.30
CA ARG A 299 -14.15 2.76 2.00
C ARG A 299 -14.07 2.36 3.46
N TRP A 300 -12.87 2.14 3.93
CA TRP A 300 -12.60 1.74 5.31
C TRP A 300 -11.22 2.24 5.75
N PRO A 301 -11.14 3.48 6.24
CA PRO A 301 -9.87 4.03 6.72
C PRO A 301 -9.39 3.29 7.97
N LEU A 302 -8.06 3.19 8.14
CA LEU A 302 -7.45 2.61 9.34
C LEU A 302 -7.64 3.50 10.57
N ASP A 303 -7.74 4.81 10.38
CA ASP A 303 -8.05 5.80 11.42
C ASP A 303 -9.33 6.53 11.02
N GLU A 304 -10.47 6.02 11.49
CA GLU A 304 -11.79 6.57 11.19
C GLU A 304 -11.97 7.98 11.76
N ALA A 305 -11.41 8.26 12.94
CA ALA A 305 -11.51 9.57 13.57
C ALA A 305 -10.75 10.63 12.76
N ALA A 306 -9.52 10.34 12.35
CA ALA A 306 -8.76 11.24 11.49
C ALA A 306 -9.38 11.38 10.10
N ALA A 307 -10.00 10.34 9.56
CA ALA A 307 -10.68 10.41 8.26
C ALA A 307 -11.92 11.31 8.31
N LEU A 308 -12.65 11.31 9.41
CA LEU A 308 -13.79 12.21 9.63
C LEU A 308 -13.35 13.66 9.86
N ALA A 309 -12.28 13.86 10.66
CA ALA A 309 -11.75 15.21 10.97
C ALA A 309 -11.07 15.86 9.76
N ASN A 310 -10.38 15.09 8.93
CA ASN A 310 -9.66 15.57 7.75
C ASN A 310 -9.77 14.52 6.62
N PRO A 311 -10.88 14.51 5.87
CA PRO A 311 -11.08 13.55 4.81
C PRO A 311 -10.06 13.76 3.67
N ALA A 312 -9.34 12.71 3.31
CA ALA A 312 -8.32 12.70 2.25
C ALA A 312 -8.84 13.11 0.85
N ASN A 313 -10.18 13.21 0.69
CA ASN A 313 -10.86 13.52 -0.56
C ASN A 313 -11.81 14.72 -0.48
N ALA A 314 -11.54 15.74 0.35
CA ALA A 314 -12.35 16.95 0.44
C ALA A 314 -12.54 17.67 -0.92
N TYR A 315 -11.75 17.33 -1.94
CA TYR A 315 -11.75 17.96 -3.27
C TYR A 315 -12.31 17.07 -4.40
N GLY A 316 -13.21 16.16 -4.11
CA GLY A 316 -14.17 15.65 -5.12
C GLY A 316 -13.65 14.62 -6.13
N ARG A 317 -12.56 13.91 -5.91
CA ARG A 317 -12.15 12.80 -6.78
C ARG A 317 -12.82 11.48 -6.42
N LYS A 318 -13.51 10.87 -7.41
CA LYS A 318 -14.09 9.52 -7.31
C LYS A 318 -12.98 8.47 -7.32
N GLY A 319 -12.88 7.64 -6.28
CA GLY A 319 -11.97 6.48 -6.18
C GLY A 319 -12.06 5.82 -4.80
N ALA A 320 -11.69 4.55 -4.72
CA ALA A 320 -11.56 3.83 -3.45
C ALA A 320 -10.29 4.33 -2.73
N LYS A 321 -10.39 5.45 -2.05
CA LYS A 321 -9.34 5.97 -1.17
C LYS A 321 -9.84 5.87 0.26
N ALA A 322 -9.07 5.18 1.09
CA ALA A 322 -9.28 5.08 2.52
C ALA A 322 -8.61 6.22 3.27
#